data_23c35848929f46b393c2b025b224aef8
#
_entry.id   23c35848929f46b393c2b025b224aef8
#
_cell.length_a   1.000
_cell.length_b   1.000
_cell.length_c   1.000
_cell.angle_alpha   90.00
_cell.angle_beta   90.00
_cell.angle_gamma   90.00
#
_symmetry.space_group_name_H-M   'P 1'
#
loop_
_entity.id
_entity.type
_entity.pdbx_description
1 polymer ?
#
loop_
_entity_poly.entity_id
_entity_poly.type
_entity_poly.pdbx_seq_one_letter_code
_entity_poly.pdbx_strand_id
1 'polypeptide(L)'
;LFWLAHVVYPVAWPFVANYRYGWSQGMIGLSLGAFGVASTIVMGLILPRLIKLYGEWMTAVIGLIFCAVGFVGYAIAWEGWMVFVIILVACLEGVTDPALRSISAAGVPSNMQGELQGTLNSLSSITSIAGPFLFSWLFSVYTAPGAAIQFAGAPYAAAAVMTIAGLIVFILAVKRPPRAVSAPPIHQTS
;
A
#
# COMPACT_ATOMS: atom_id res chain seq x y z
N LEU A 1 1.33 9.15 5.56
CA LEU A 1 2.17 7.98 5.88
C LEU A 1 2.03 6.89 4.81
N PHE A 2 0.82 6.43 4.48
CA PHE A 2 0.61 5.37 3.49
C PHE A 2 1.30 5.67 2.14
N TRP A 3 1.02 6.81 1.51
CA TRP A 3 1.65 7.15 0.22
C TRP A 3 3.17 7.30 0.31
N LEU A 4 3.70 7.82 1.42
CA LEU A 4 5.15 7.90 1.62
C LEU A 4 5.77 6.49 1.70
N ALA A 5 5.16 5.58 2.46
CA ALA A 5 5.61 4.19 2.55
C ALA A 5 5.57 3.49 1.18
N HIS A 6 4.50 3.73 0.40
CA HIS A 6 4.28 3.08 -0.90
C HIS A 6 5.32 3.46 -1.98
N VAL A 7 5.94 4.64 -1.88
CA VAL A 7 7.02 5.07 -2.78
C VAL A 7 8.26 4.17 -2.69
N VAL A 8 8.40 3.33 -1.64
CA VAL A 8 9.50 2.36 -1.52
C VAL A 8 9.57 1.39 -2.71
N TYR A 9 8.42 0.99 -3.29
CA TYR A 9 8.38 0.03 -4.38
C TYR A 9 9.13 0.50 -5.63
N PRO A 10 8.78 1.61 -6.27
CA PRO A 10 9.48 2.04 -7.47
C PRO A 10 10.92 2.48 -7.21
N VAL A 11 11.24 2.90 -5.98
CA VAL A 11 12.55 3.44 -5.63
C VAL A 11 13.54 2.37 -5.19
N ALA A 12 13.18 1.56 -4.19
CA ALA A 12 14.12 0.62 -3.59
C ALA A 12 14.13 -0.75 -4.30
N TRP A 13 13.04 -1.15 -4.94
CA TRP A 13 12.91 -2.49 -5.50
C TRP A 13 14.02 -2.89 -6.48
N PRO A 14 14.36 -2.09 -7.50
CA PRO A 14 15.41 -2.46 -8.44
C PRO A 14 16.77 -2.66 -7.76
N PHE A 15 17.09 -1.81 -6.78
CA PHE A 15 18.35 -1.89 -6.05
C PHE A 15 18.40 -3.10 -5.11
N VAL A 16 17.34 -3.33 -4.34
CA VAL A 16 17.25 -4.47 -3.42
C VAL A 16 17.25 -5.79 -4.17
N ALA A 17 16.49 -5.90 -5.26
CA ALA A 17 16.40 -7.11 -6.07
C ALA A 17 17.75 -7.46 -6.72
N ASN A 18 18.46 -6.47 -7.26
CA ASN A 18 19.79 -6.68 -7.82
C ASN A 18 20.81 -7.03 -6.72
N TYR A 19 20.86 -6.25 -5.64
CA TYR A 19 21.84 -6.43 -4.56
C TYR A 19 21.66 -7.75 -3.81
N ARG A 20 20.42 -8.14 -3.50
CA ARG A 20 20.13 -9.32 -2.67
C ARG A 20 20.06 -10.61 -3.45
N TYR A 21 19.48 -10.58 -4.66
CA TYR A 21 19.19 -11.77 -5.45
C TYR A 21 20.01 -11.85 -6.74
N GLY A 22 20.80 -10.81 -7.08
CA GLY A 22 21.53 -10.76 -8.35
C GLY A 22 20.61 -10.71 -9.58
N TRP A 23 19.38 -10.22 -9.45
CA TRP A 23 18.40 -10.24 -10.52
C TRP A 23 18.77 -9.29 -11.66
N SER A 24 18.61 -9.81 -12.89
CA SER A 24 18.70 -8.99 -14.11
C SER A 24 17.50 -8.02 -14.22
N GLN A 25 17.65 -6.99 -15.05
CA GLN A 25 16.56 -6.04 -15.34
C GLN A 25 15.29 -6.74 -15.85
N GLY A 26 15.46 -7.82 -16.64
CA GLY A 26 14.33 -8.64 -17.12
C GLY A 26 13.58 -9.33 -15.97
N MET A 27 14.30 -9.88 -14.99
CA MET A 27 13.68 -10.55 -13.83
C MET A 27 12.98 -9.54 -12.90
N ILE A 28 13.59 -8.36 -12.72
CA ILE A 28 12.96 -7.24 -12.00
C ILE A 28 11.67 -6.82 -12.71
N GLY A 29 11.71 -6.65 -14.03
CA GLY A 29 10.53 -6.33 -14.83
C GLY A 29 9.43 -7.40 -14.75
N LEU A 30 9.79 -8.69 -14.75
CA LEU A 30 8.86 -9.80 -14.57
C LEU A 30 8.16 -9.73 -13.20
N SER A 31 8.89 -9.45 -12.14
CA SER A 31 8.31 -9.32 -10.79
C SER A 31 7.34 -8.15 -10.68
N LEU A 32 7.67 -7.00 -11.29
CA LEU A 32 6.76 -5.84 -11.37
C LEU A 32 5.53 -6.14 -12.21
N GLY A 33 5.69 -6.85 -13.34
CA GLY A 33 4.59 -7.32 -14.17
C GLY A 33 3.66 -8.27 -13.42
N ALA A 34 4.22 -9.23 -12.68
CA ALA A 34 3.45 -10.16 -11.85
C ALA A 34 2.65 -9.42 -10.76
N PHE A 35 3.27 -8.43 -10.09
CA PHE A 35 2.57 -7.57 -9.13
C PHE A 35 1.43 -6.78 -9.79
N GLY A 36 1.68 -6.19 -10.97
CA GLY A 36 0.67 -5.43 -11.72
C GLY A 36 -0.53 -6.28 -12.12
N VAL A 37 -0.31 -7.50 -12.62
CA VAL A 37 -1.38 -8.44 -12.96
C VAL A 37 -2.17 -8.84 -11.71
N ALA A 38 -1.49 -9.22 -10.63
CA ALA A 38 -2.13 -9.60 -9.38
C ALA A 38 -2.96 -8.44 -8.79
N SER A 39 -2.42 -7.22 -8.78
CA SER A 39 -3.12 -6.02 -8.31
C SER A 39 -4.35 -5.69 -9.17
N THR A 40 -4.27 -5.88 -10.49
CA THR A 40 -5.42 -5.68 -11.39
C THR A 40 -6.56 -6.65 -11.06
N ILE A 41 -6.24 -7.92 -10.80
CA ILE A 41 -7.21 -8.93 -10.36
C ILE A 41 -7.84 -8.53 -9.02
N VAL A 42 -7.03 -8.08 -8.07
CA VAL A 42 -7.51 -7.63 -6.77
C VAL A 42 -8.45 -6.43 -6.89
N MET A 43 -8.09 -5.43 -7.68
CA MET A 43 -8.92 -4.24 -7.90
C MET A 43 -10.22 -4.57 -8.64
N GLY A 44 -10.18 -5.45 -9.64
CA GLY A 44 -11.36 -5.80 -10.44
C GLY A 44 -12.32 -6.75 -9.74
N LEU A 45 -11.80 -7.71 -8.98
CA LEU A 45 -12.61 -8.80 -8.41
C LEU A 45 -12.76 -8.74 -6.89
N ILE A 46 -11.70 -8.40 -6.17
CA ILE A 46 -11.68 -8.47 -4.71
C ILE A 46 -12.21 -7.19 -4.08
N LEU A 47 -11.76 -6.03 -4.56
CA LEU A 47 -12.18 -4.73 -4.03
C LEU A 47 -13.70 -4.54 -3.98
N PRO A 48 -14.48 -4.78 -5.06
CA PRO A 48 -15.93 -4.62 -5.02
C PRO A 48 -16.60 -5.57 -4.01
N ARG A 49 -16.06 -6.80 -3.87
CA ARG A 49 -16.57 -7.78 -2.91
C ARG A 49 -16.30 -7.35 -1.47
N LEU A 50 -15.09 -6.88 -1.18
CA LEU A 50 -14.73 -6.40 0.17
C LEU A 50 -15.57 -5.20 0.57
N ILE A 51 -15.75 -4.22 -0.32
CA ILE A 51 -16.60 -3.05 -0.04
C ILE A 51 -18.04 -3.48 0.23
N LYS A 52 -18.60 -4.38 -0.57
CA LYS A 52 -19.96 -4.87 -0.39
C LYS A 52 -20.15 -5.64 0.92
N LEU A 53 -19.18 -6.46 1.33
CA LEU A 53 -19.29 -7.32 2.51
C LEU A 53 -18.94 -6.59 3.81
N TYR A 54 -17.90 -5.76 3.78
CA TYR A 54 -17.31 -5.18 4.99
C TYR A 54 -17.39 -3.65 5.06
N GLY A 55 -17.69 -3.00 3.92
CA GLY A 55 -17.67 -1.55 3.78
C GLY A 55 -16.26 -0.98 3.59
N GLU A 56 -16.18 0.29 3.25
CA GLU A 56 -14.94 0.98 2.88
C GLU A 56 -13.94 1.04 4.02
N TRP A 57 -14.40 1.33 5.24
CA TRP A 57 -13.54 1.44 6.42
C TRP A 57 -12.79 0.14 6.71
N MET A 58 -13.49 -0.99 6.74
CA MET A 58 -12.86 -2.29 6.97
C MET A 58 -11.98 -2.71 5.80
N THR A 59 -12.36 -2.38 4.57
CA THR A 59 -11.56 -2.62 3.37
C THR A 59 -10.23 -1.87 3.44
N ALA A 60 -10.23 -0.61 3.90
CA ALA A 60 -9.01 0.16 4.13
C ALA A 60 -8.11 -0.48 5.21
N VAL A 61 -8.70 -0.93 6.33
CA VAL A 61 -7.96 -1.61 7.40
C VAL A 61 -7.33 -2.91 6.89
N ILE A 62 -8.08 -3.73 6.17
CA ILE A 62 -7.59 -4.98 5.57
C ILE A 62 -6.42 -4.68 4.63
N GLY A 63 -6.58 -3.72 3.73
CA GLY A 63 -5.53 -3.33 2.79
C GLY A 63 -4.26 -2.83 3.50
N LEU A 64 -4.39 -2.00 4.53
CA LEU A 64 -3.24 -1.51 5.33
C LEU A 64 -2.52 -2.65 6.08
N ILE A 65 -3.25 -3.66 6.57
CA ILE A 65 -2.66 -4.84 7.20
C ILE A 65 -1.84 -5.62 6.17
N PHE A 66 -2.42 -5.90 4.99
CA PHE A 66 -1.71 -6.62 3.93
C PHE A 66 -0.52 -5.83 3.38
N CYS A 67 -0.62 -4.51 3.32
CA CYS A 67 0.50 -3.61 2.99
C CYS A 67 1.65 -3.77 4.00
N ALA A 68 1.35 -3.69 5.30
CA ALA A 68 2.36 -3.86 6.34
C ALA A 68 2.99 -5.27 6.31
N VAL A 69 2.19 -6.32 6.14
CA VAL A 69 2.67 -7.71 6.00
C VAL A 69 3.54 -7.86 4.75
N GLY A 70 3.13 -7.28 3.63
CA GLY A 70 3.92 -7.26 2.38
C GLY A 70 5.28 -6.60 2.59
N PHE A 71 5.33 -5.41 3.20
CA PHE A 71 6.59 -4.72 3.48
C PHE A 71 7.49 -5.51 4.43
N VAL A 72 6.95 -6.11 5.49
CA VAL A 72 7.72 -7.00 6.36
C VAL A 72 8.26 -8.18 5.56
N GLY A 73 7.44 -8.80 4.71
CA GLY A 73 7.86 -9.89 3.83
C GLY A 73 9.04 -9.50 2.94
N TYR A 74 8.95 -8.37 2.23
CA TYR A 74 10.06 -7.85 1.40
C TYR A 74 11.31 -7.49 2.21
N ALA A 75 11.14 -7.01 3.43
CA ALA A 75 12.27 -6.69 4.29
C ALA A 75 13.10 -7.94 4.63
N ILE A 76 12.43 -9.07 4.93
CA ILE A 76 13.07 -10.30 5.43
C ILE A 76 13.31 -11.37 4.35
N ALA A 77 12.76 -11.24 3.13
CA ALA A 77 12.94 -12.22 2.06
C ALA A 77 14.42 -12.38 1.70
N TRP A 78 14.98 -13.55 1.87
CA TRP A 78 16.39 -13.85 1.53
C TRP A 78 16.54 -14.60 0.21
N GLU A 79 15.48 -15.23 -0.29
CA GLU A 79 15.47 -15.98 -1.54
C GLU A 79 14.55 -15.32 -2.58
N GLY A 80 14.95 -15.30 -3.85
CA GLY A 80 14.18 -14.65 -4.91
C GLY A 80 12.78 -15.24 -5.13
N TRP A 81 12.58 -16.55 -4.95
CA TRP A 81 11.25 -17.17 -5.09
C TRP A 81 10.24 -16.68 -4.03
N MET A 82 10.72 -16.30 -2.84
CA MET A 82 9.87 -15.76 -1.77
C MET A 82 9.15 -14.49 -2.20
N VAL A 83 9.79 -13.71 -3.07
CA VAL A 83 9.21 -12.48 -3.63
C VAL A 83 7.87 -12.76 -4.34
N PHE A 84 7.79 -13.82 -5.13
CA PHE A 84 6.55 -14.15 -5.84
C PHE A 84 5.43 -14.59 -4.89
N VAL A 85 5.78 -15.28 -3.79
CA VAL A 85 4.82 -15.61 -2.73
C VAL A 85 4.35 -14.32 -2.01
N ILE A 86 5.28 -13.42 -1.73
CA ILE A 86 4.97 -12.14 -1.09
C ILE A 86 4.07 -11.28 -2.00
N ILE A 87 4.31 -11.27 -3.31
CA ILE A 87 3.46 -10.56 -4.29
C ILE A 87 2.00 -11.00 -4.17
N LEU A 88 1.72 -12.30 -4.01
CA LEU A 88 0.33 -12.80 -3.87
C LEU A 88 -0.36 -12.28 -2.61
N VAL A 89 0.39 -11.98 -1.57
CA VAL A 89 -0.13 -11.40 -0.33
C VAL A 89 -0.18 -9.88 -0.42
N ALA A 90 0.92 -9.27 -0.89
CA ALA A 90 1.08 -7.82 -0.97
C ALA A 90 0.11 -7.17 -1.95
N CYS A 91 -0.26 -7.85 -3.06
CA CYS A 91 -1.19 -7.27 -4.03
C CYS A 91 -2.56 -6.89 -3.42
N LEU A 92 -2.95 -7.49 -2.29
CA LEU A 92 -4.16 -7.12 -1.55
C LEU A 92 -4.11 -5.70 -0.96
N GLU A 93 -2.93 -5.11 -0.83
CA GLU A 93 -2.79 -3.69 -0.46
C GLU A 93 -3.45 -2.74 -1.46
N GLY A 94 -3.61 -3.17 -2.73
CA GLY A 94 -4.23 -2.39 -3.81
C GLY A 94 -5.65 -1.91 -3.50
N VAL A 95 -6.34 -2.51 -2.52
CA VAL A 95 -7.65 -2.04 -2.07
C VAL A 95 -7.58 -0.80 -1.18
N THR A 96 -6.39 -0.46 -0.66
CA THR A 96 -6.21 0.61 0.35
C THR A 96 -6.49 1.99 -0.21
N ASP A 97 -5.81 2.38 -1.30
CA ASP A 97 -5.92 3.74 -1.86
C ASP A 97 -7.35 4.08 -2.30
N PRO A 98 -8.07 3.23 -3.07
CA PRO A 98 -9.47 3.49 -3.40
C PRO A 98 -10.37 3.64 -2.18
N ALA A 99 -10.19 2.78 -1.16
CA ALA A 99 -10.99 2.82 0.05
C ALA A 99 -10.72 4.10 0.87
N LEU A 100 -9.46 4.51 1.03
CA LEU A 100 -9.10 5.76 1.71
C LEU A 100 -9.63 6.98 1.00
N ARG A 101 -9.55 7.03 -0.35
CA ARG A 101 -10.09 8.12 -1.16
C ARG A 101 -11.61 8.21 -1.05
N SER A 102 -12.30 7.08 -1.07
CA SER A 102 -13.76 7.01 -0.91
C SER A 102 -14.19 7.51 0.46
N ILE A 103 -13.55 7.06 1.54
CA ILE A 103 -13.82 7.56 2.90
C ILE A 103 -13.59 9.06 3.01
N SER A 104 -12.49 9.56 2.42
CA SER A 104 -12.19 11.00 2.43
C SER A 104 -13.24 11.80 1.66
N ALA A 105 -13.68 11.30 0.51
CA ALA A 105 -14.69 11.94 -0.32
C ALA A 105 -16.07 11.98 0.37
N ALA A 106 -16.45 10.93 1.09
CA ALA A 106 -17.71 10.87 1.83
C ALA A 106 -17.78 11.90 2.99
N GLY A 107 -16.62 12.33 3.50
CA GLY A 107 -16.53 13.32 4.58
C GLY A 107 -16.61 14.79 4.13
N VAL A 108 -16.70 15.07 2.82
CA VAL A 108 -16.58 16.43 2.27
C VAL A 108 -17.80 16.75 1.38
N PRO A 109 -18.40 17.96 1.50
CA PRO A 109 -19.50 18.40 0.64
C PRO A 109 -19.13 18.36 -0.86
N SER A 110 -20.13 18.18 -1.73
CA SER A 110 -19.93 18.02 -3.17
C SER A 110 -19.21 19.21 -3.84
N ASN A 111 -19.42 20.41 -3.34
CA ASN A 111 -18.78 21.64 -3.83
C ASN A 111 -17.29 21.76 -3.45
N MET A 112 -16.82 20.94 -2.50
CA MET A 112 -15.41 20.93 -2.04
C MET A 112 -14.63 19.69 -2.52
N GLN A 113 -15.21 18.82 -3.31
CA GLN A 113 -14.55 17.60 -3.82
C GLN A 113 -13.29 17.91 -4.64
N GLY A 114 -13.31 19.01 -5.42
CA GLY A 114 -12.14 19.46 -6.18
C GLY A 114 -10.98 19.87 -5.29
N GLU A 115 -11.25 20.61 -4.21
CA GLU A 115 -10.25 21.03 -3.23
C GLU A 115 -9.65 19.82 -2.50
N LEU A 116 -10.48 18.85 -2.11
CA LEU A 116 -10.02 17.58 -1.54
C LEU A 116 -9.08 16.85 -2.48
N GLN A 117 -9.47 16.65 -3.74
CA GLN A 117 -8.61 15.97 -4.72
C GLN A 117 -7.30 16.71 -4.96
N GLY A 118 -7.34 18.04 -5.04
CA GLY A 118 -6.15 18.88 -5.14
C GLY A 118 -5.21 18.68 -3.95
N THR A 119 -5.75 18.67 -2.73
CA THR A 119 -4.99 18.44 -1.49
C THR A 119 -4.37 17.04 -1.45
N LEU A 120 -5.14 16.00 -1.78
CA LEU A 120 -4.63 14.63 -1.82
C LEU A 120 -3.52 14.46 -2.86
N ASN A 121 -3.67 15.06 -4.04
CA ASN A 121 -2.65 15.01 -5.09
C ASN A 121 -1.39 15.80 -4.70
N SER A 122 -1.53 16.97 -4.07
CA SER A 122 -0.39 17.75 -3.56
C SER A 122 0.38 16.96 -2.51
N LEU A 123 -0.32 16.30 -1.58
CA LEU A 123 0.30 15.46 -0.57
C LEU A 123 1.04 14.26 -1.20
N SER A 124 0.43 13.62 -2.20
CA SER A 124 1.05 12.53 -2.96
C SER A 124 2.31 13.02 -3.69
N SER A 125 2.28 14.22 -4.28
CA SER A 125 3.44 14.81 -4.96
C SER A 125 4.60 15.06 -3.99
N ILE A 126 4.33 15.59 -2.80
CA ILE A 126 5.35 15.80 -1.76
C ILE A 126 6.01 14.47 -1.38
N THR A 127 5.20 13.41 -1.19
CA THR A 127 5.73 12.10 -0.84
C THR A 127 6.54 11.47 -1.97
N SER A 128 6.17 11.72 -3.23
CA SER A 128 6.92 11.26 -4.41
C SER A 128 8.29 11.94 -4.55
N ILE A 129 8.46 13.14 -4.00
CA ILE A 129 9.76 13.83 -3.94
C ILE A 129 10.57 13.35 -2.73
N ALA A 130 9.97 13.33 -1.54
CA ALA A 130 10.67 12.99 -0.31
C ALA A 130 11.04 11.50 -0.22
N GLY A 131 10.19 10.60 -0.73
CA GLY A 131 10.38 9.16 -0.65
C GLY A 131 11.68 8.65 -1.27
N PRO A 132 12.04 9.04 -2.51
CA PRO A 132 13.30 8.64 -3.12
C PRO A 132 14.53 8.98 -2.28
N PHE A 133 14.59 10.18 -1.72
CA PHE A 133 15.70 10.57 -0.84
C PHE A 133 15.77 9.68 0.41
N LEU A 134 14.65 9.49 1.07
CA LEU A 134 14.57 8.68 2.29
C LEU A 134 14.98 7.22 2.02
N PHE A 135 14.35 6.57 1.04
CA PHE A 135 14.55 5.14 0.82
C PHE A 135 15.91 4.82 0.15
N SER A 136 16.41 5.70 -0.72
CA SER A 136 17.76 5.57 -1.26
C SER A 136 18.82 5.77 -0.19
N TRP A 137 18.63 6.75 0.70
CA TRP A 137 19.52 6.97 1.84
C TRP A 137 19.54 5.74 2.77
N LEU A 138 18.37 5.23 3.17
CA LEU A 138 18.29 4.01 3.98
C LEU A 138 19.00 2.83 3.31
N PHE A 139 18.74 2.61 2.03
CA PHE A 139 19.41 1.54 1.29
C PHE A 139 20.94 1.73 1.31
N SER A 140 21.45 2.92 1.00
CA SER A 140 22.88 3.20 0.95
C SER A 140 23.57 3.00 2.31
N VAL A 141 22.96 3.47 3.39
CA VAL A 141 23.53 3.35 4.75
C VAL A 141 23.62 1.88 5.17
N TYR A 142 22.59 1.09 4.92
CA TYR A 142 22.53 -0.32 5.34
C TYR A 142 23.15 -1.31 4.38
N THR A 143 23.65 -0.86 3.22
CA THR A 143 24.41 -1.69 2.26
C THR A 143 25.84 -1.22 2.05
N ALA A 144 26.27 -0.15 2.72
CA ALA A 144 27.62 0.38 2.63
C ALA A 144 28.66 -0.65 3.09
N PRO A 145 29.84 -0.73 2.45
CA PRO A 145 30.95 -1.52 2.95
C PRO A 145 31.34 -1.05 4.35
N GLY A 146 31.32 -1.95 5.33
CA GLY A 146 31.61 -1.60 6.73
C GLY A 146 30.44 -1.08 7.55
N ALA A 147 29.20 -1.13 7.04
CA ALA A 147 28.01 -0.83 7.85
C ALA A 147 27.94 -1.76 9.07
N ALA A 148 27.60 -1.20 10.23
CA ALA A 148 27.48 -1.95 11.48
C ALA A 148 26.43 -3.07 11.41
N ILE A 149 25.40 -2.87 10.60
CA ILE A 149 24.35 -3.85 10.28
C ILE A 149 24.15 -3.80 8.77
N GLN A 150 24.42 -4.90 8.08
CA GLN A 150 24.13 -5.03 6.66
C GLN A 150 22.72 -5.58 6.48
N PHE A 151 21.80 -4.72 6.04
CA PHE A 151 20.40 -5.06 5.90
C PHE A 151 19.74 -4.36 4.71
N ALA A 152 19.86 -4.95 3.54
CA ALA A 152 19.28 -4.41 2.30
C ALA A 152 17.75 -4.23 2.34
N GLY A 153 17.06 -4.87 3.31
CA GLY A 153 15.62 -4.71 3.56
C GLY A 153 15.23 -3.46 4.36
N ALA A 154 16.20 -2.64 4.81
CA ALA A 154 15.94 -1.47 5.64
C ALA A 154 14.88 -0.50 5.07
N PRO A 155 14.85 -0.18 3.77
CA PRO A 155 13.79 0.63 3.19
C PRO A 155 12.39 0.04 3.40
N TYR A 156 12.23 -1.27 3.24
CA TYR A 156 10.96 -1.96 3.44
C TYR A 156 10.57 -2.05 4.91
N ALA A 157 11.54 -2.25 5.80
CA ALA A 157 11.29 -2.21 7.24
C ALA A 157 10.78 -0.83 7.68
N ALA A 158 11.38 0.25 7.18
CA ALA A 158 10.91 1.61 7.43
C ALA A 158 9.48 1.83 6.88
N ALA A 159 9.20 1.36 5.65
CA ALA A 159 7.87 1.42 5.06
C ALA A 159 6.83 0.63 5.87
N ALA A 160 7.19 -0.53 6.41
CA ALA A 160 6.33 -1.32 7.30
C ALA A 160 5.99 -0.53 8.58
N VAL A 161 6.98 0.07 9.23
CA VAL A 161 6.77 0.90 10.44
C VAL A 161 5.84 2.09 10.12
N MET A 162 6.06 2.78 9.01
CA MET A 162 5.21 3.90 8.58
C MET A 162 3.77 3.45 8.31
N THR A 163 3.59 2.28 7.69
CA THR A 163 2.26 1.74 7.39
C THR A 163 1.55 1.31 8.66
N ILE A 164 2.24 0.66 9.60
CA ILE A 164 1.68 0.29 10.91
C ILE A 164 1.28 1.55 11.70
N ALA A 165 2.14 2.57 11.73
CA ALA A 165 1.81 3.84 12.35
C ALA A 165 0.59 4.50 11.67
N GLY A 166 0.53 4.47 10.34
CA GLY A 166 -0.62 4.95 9.56
C GLY A 166 -1.90 4.20 9.88
N LEU A 167 -1.83 2.87 10.01
CA LEU A 167 -2.95 2.01 10.39
C LEU A 167 -3.47 2.36 11.80
N ILE A 168 -2.56 2.54 12.77
CA ILE A 168 -2.94 2.92 14.14
C ILE A 168 -3.64 4.28 14.13
N VAL A 169 -3.05 5.28 13.46
CA VAL A 169 -3.65 6.61 13.34
C VAL A 169 -5.02 6.53 12.66
N PHE A 170 -5.14 5.74 11.58
CA PHE A 170 -6.42 5.57 10.88
C PHE A 170 -7.51 4.99 11.78
N ILE A 171 -7.19 3.92 12.54
CA ILE A 171 -8.15 3.28 13.46
C ILE A 171 -8.58 4.24 14.59
N LEU A 172 -7.66 5.05 15.11
CA LEU A 172 -7.93 5.98 16.21
C LEU A 172 -8.66 7.23 15.74
N ALA A 173 -8.34 7.75 14.56
CA ALA A 173 -8.85 9.03 14.05
C ALA A 173 -10.16 8.88 13.25
N VAL A 174 -10.31 7.79 12.51
CA VAL A 174 -11.45 7.58 11.61
C VAL A 174 -12.45 6.63 12.26
N LYS A 175 -13.55 7.19 12.77
CA LYS A 175 -14.62 6.39 13.36
C LYS A 175 -15.24 5.47 12.31
N ARG A 176 -15.45 4.21 12.68
CA ARG A 176 -16.17 3.26 11.82
C ARG A 176 -17.61 3.77 11.61
N PRO A 177 -18.08 3.99 10.37
CA PRO A 177 -19.44 4.36 10.11
C PRO A 177 -20.39 3.26 10.58
N PRO A 178 -21.59 3.58 11.08
CA PRO A 178 -22.60 2.59 11.40
C PRO A 178 -22.87 1.74 10.15
N ARG A 179 -22.98 0.44 10.33
CA ARG A 179 -23.32 -0.46 9.22
C ARG A 179 -24.68 -0.05 8.68
N ALA A 180 -24.78 0.32 7.41
CA ALA A 180 -26.08 0.59 6.79
C ALA A 180 -26.94 -0.68 6.94
N VAL A 181 -27.98 -0.59 7.74
CA VAL A 181 -29.01 -1.63 7.81
C VAL A 181 -29.65 -1.62 6.42
N SER A 182 -29.59 -2.73 5.69
CA SER A 182 -30.28 -2.87 4.41
C SER A 182 -31.74 -2.50 4.62
N ALA A 183 -32.18 -1.43 3.98
CA ALA A 183 -33.59 -1.06 4.00
C ALA A 183 -34.41 -2.27 3.54
N PRO A 184 -35.52 -2.60 4.23
CA PRO A 184 -36.38 -3.68 3.78
C PRO A 184 -36.87 -3.38 2.36
N PRO A 185 -37.08 -4.40 1.52
CA PRO A 185 -37.56 -4.20 0.16
C PRO A 185 -38.89 -3.43 0.22
N ILE A 186 -38.95 -2.32 -0.51
CA ILE A 186 -40.16 -1.55 -0.67
C ILE A 186 -41.13 -2.44 -1.44
N HIS A 187 -42.12 -3.03 -0.73
CA HIS A 187 -43.25 -3.67 -1.42
C HIS A 187 -43.95 -2.60 -2.24
N GLN A 188 -43.74 -2.62 -3.54
CA GLN A 188 -44.60 -1.88 -4.45
C GLN A 188 -45.97 -2.54 -4.40
N THR A 189 -46.88 -1.93 -3.66
CA THR A 189 -48.30 -2.26 -3.77
C THR A 189 -48.80 -1.66 -5.08
N SER A 190 -49.05 -2.54 -6.02
CA SER A 190 -49.79 -2.28 -7.26
C SER A 190 -51.24 -1.90 -6.98
#